data_d4f4262591ef34f13d9ff2404a18873c
#
_entry.id   d4f4262591ef34f13d9ff2404a18873c
#
_cell.length_a   1.000
_cell.length_b   1.000
_cell.length_c   1.000
_cell.angle_alpha   90.00
_cell.angle_beta   90.00
_cell.angle_gamma   90.00
#
_symmetry.space_group_name_H-M   'P 1'
#
loop_
_entity.id
_entity.type
_entity.pdbx_description
1 polymer ?
#
loop_
_entity_poly.entity_id
_entity_poly.type
_entity_poly.pdbx_seq_one_letter_code
_entity_poly.pdbx_strand_id
1 'polypeptide(L)'
;MAIFAILAAATLLADRASGPTHSLVPALIVAQGFWLHRIYVVAHEASHAKLWPEDRRINDVLGQVLLLPLLLPLRIHRKIHAFHHGHNRRDVETSALDTFVVQGRCGPLRRVWYFALWYLGVFAGGWFLHSLVSVVFFLVLPLRVAQRVSPAFKGWRRRDQLASLAVFGVALALHLAIGWGFGARTWALLLGWPMLAFAWCYSLLVYIYHYDTDYGPAVRHHVRSLRPHRLAAWWLLGFSDHATHHRDPKLPWYTLAEQREPLPAEHRDNQKVETIAAAILQQLRGPNIIELDARADS
;
A
#
# COMPACT_ATOMS: atom_id res chain seq x y z
N MET A 1 18.22 0.30 3.69
CA MET A 1 18.52 -0.85 4.60
C MET A 1 19.39 -0.44 5.79
N ALA A 2 20.50 0.30 5.62
CA ALA A 2 21.39 0.67 6.74
C ALA A 2 20.67 1.37 7.90
N ILE A 3 19.86 2.40 7.64
CA ILE A 3 19.09 3.11 8.68
C ILE A 3 18.09 2.17 9.39
N PHE A 4 17.46 1.26 8.68
CA PHE A 4 16.60 0.27 9.31
C PHE A 4 17.39 -0.63 10.29
N ALA A 5 18.57 -1.08 9.89
CA ALA A 5 19.44 -1.87 10.75
C ALA A 5 19.91 -1.07 11.99
N ILE A 6 20.22 0.22 11.84
CA ILE A 6 20.58 1.11 12.96
C ILE A 6 19.40 1.26 13.93
N LEU A 7 18.19 1.51 13.43
CA LEU A 7 16.98 1.61 14.25
C LEU A 7 16.70 0.28 14.97
N ALA A 8 16.86 -0.84 14.29
CA ALA A 8 16.69 -2.17 14.86
C ALA A 8 17.70 -2.42 16.00
N ALA A 9 18.98 -2.13 15.78
CA ALA A 9 20.01 -2.23 16.81
C ALA A 9 19.71 -1.30 18.00
N ALA A 10 19.33 -0.05 17.76
CA ALA A 10 18.94 0.89 18.81
C ALA A 10 17.74 0.38 19.63
N THR A 11 16.76 -0.23 18.97
CA THR A 11 15.59 -0.84 19.64
C THR A 11 16.02 -1.97 20.57
N LEU A 12 16.90 -2.88 20.11
CA LEU A 12 17.39 -3.98 20.94
C LEU A 12 18.25 -3.49 22.12
N LEU A 13 19.05 -2.46 21.91
CA LEU A 13 19.83 -1.84 22.98
C LEU A 13 18.92 -1.15 24.02
N ALA A 14 17.94 -0.40 23.56
CA ALA A 14 16.96 0.25 24.44
C ALA A 14 16.11 -0.76 25.20
N ASP A 15 15.74 -1.88 24.57
CA ASP A 15 14.96 -2.96 25.20
C ASP A 15 15.73 -3.65 26.34
N ARG A 16 17.06 -3.75 26.23
CA ARG A 16 17.94 -4.32 27.27
C ARG A 16 18.31 -3.32 28.36
N ALA A 17 18.12 -2.03 28.12
CA ALA A 17 18.44 -1.00 29.10
C ALA A 17 17.36 -0.91 30.17
N SER A 18 17.71 -0.27 31.32
CA SER A 18 16.77 0.09 32.36
C SER A 18 16.50 1.61 32.37
N GLY A 19 15.43 2.01 33.05
CA GLY A 19 15.09 3.41 33.24
C GLY A 19 14.64 4.12 31.96
N PRO A 20 14.98 5.42 31.79
CA PRO A 20 14.47 6.26 30.69
C PRO A 20 14.81 5.75 29.30
N THR A 21 15.92 5.02 29.14
CA THR A 21 16.31 4.46 27.83
C THR A 21 15.32 3.40 27.33
N HIS A 22 14.77 2.58 28.24
CA HIS A 22 13.77 1.57 27.88
C HIS A 22 12.48 2.23 27.34
N SER A 23 12.09 3.40 27.84
CA SER A 23 10.89 4.11 27.38
C SER A 23 10.97 4.58 25.92
N LEU A 24 12.15 4.55 25.28
CA LEU A 24 12.33 4.86 23.86
C LEU A 24 11.87 3.73 22.93
N VAL A 25 11.69 2.50 23.42
CA VAL A 25 11.35 1.33 22.59
C VAL A 25 10.13 1.56 21.71
N PRO A 26 8.98 2.05 22.20
CA PRO A 26 7.81 2.30 21.34
C PRO A 26 8.10 3.33 20.23
N ALA A 27 8.81 4.41 20.54
CA ALA A 27 9.17 5.42 19.55
C ALA A 27 10.11 4.86 18.45
N LEU A 28 11.06 4.02 18.84
CA LEU A 28 11.97 3.35 17.90
C LEU A 28 11.24 2.33 17.03
N ILE A 29 10.26 1.61 17.56
CA ILE A 29 9.39 0.72 16.78
C ILE A 29 8.59 1.52 15.74
N VAL A 30 7.99 2.62 16.14
CA VAL A 30 7.27 3.52 15.21
C VAL A 30 8.22 4.04 14.13
N ALA A 31 9.41 4.50 14.50
CA ALA A 31 10.42 4.95 13.54
C ALA A 31 10.83 3.84 12.55
N GLN A 32 10.98 2.59 13.01
CA GLN A 32 11.22 1.44 12.13
C GLN A 32 10.06 1.23 11.16
N GLY A 33 8.81 1.31 11.61
CA GLY A 33 7.63 1.18 10.77
C GLY A 33 7.56 2.26 9.68
N PHE A 34 7.84 3.50 10.03
CA PHE A 34 7.95 4.60 9.06
C PHE A 34 9.10 4.38 8.08
N TRP A 35 10.22 3.81 8.56
CA TRP A 35 11.33 3.50 7.67
C TRP A 35 11.02 2.34 6.73
N LEU A 36 10.27 1.33 7.18
CA LEU A 36 9.74 0.28 6.31
C LEU A 36 8.83 0.85 5.22
N HIS A 37 8.02 1.88 5.55
CA HIS A 37 7.21 2.55 4.54
C HIS A 37 8.08 3.24 3.47
N ARG A 38 9.17 3.91 3.88
CA ARG A 38 10.12 4.47 2.92
C ARG A 38 10.78 3.39 2.05
N ILE A 39 11.17 2.24 2.64
CA ILE A 39 11.70 1.10 1.91
C ILE A 39 10.66 0.58 0.91
N TYR A 40 9.39 0.51 1.31
CA TYR A 40 8.29 0.12 0.43
C TYR A 40 8.14 1.09 -0.76
N VAL A 41 8.21 2.39 -0.55
CA VAL A 41 8.15 3.40 -1.64
C VAL A 41 9.33 3.21 -2.62
N VAL A 42 10.54 2.93 -2.12
CA VAL A 42 11.68 2.57 -2.99
C VAL A 42 11.41 1.29 -3.77
N ALA A 43 10.91 0.25 -3.11
CA ALA A 43 10.61 -1.03 -3.75
C ALA A 43 9.46 -0.94 -4.77
N HIS A 44 8.53 -0.02 -4.58
CA HIS A 44 7.45 0.28 -5.51
C HIS A 44 7.99 0.67 -6.90
N GLU A 45 9.12 1.40 -6.98
CA GLU A 45 9.78 1.72 -8.25
C GLU A 45 10.21 0.48 -9.04
N ALA A 46 10.53 -0.61 -8.34
CA ALA A 46 10.82 -1.88 -9.01
C ALA A 46 9.59 -2.47 -9.71
N SER A 47 8.38 -2.14 -9.30
CA SER A 47 7.15 -2.55 -9.99
C SER A 47 7.03 -1.94 -11.38
N HIS A 48 7.57 -0.73 -11.57
CA HIS A 48 7.65 -0.01 -12.83
C HIS A 48 8.97 -0.25 -13.58
N ALA A 49 9.87 -1.09 -13.05
CA ALA A 49 11.24 -1.29 -13.55
C ALA A 49 12.10 -0.01 -13.55
N LYS A 50 11.91 0.85 -12.53
CA LYS A 50 12.58 2.15 -12.40
C LYS A 50 13.56 2.22 -11.24
N LEU A 51 13.60 1.18 -10.38
CA LEU A 51 14.62 1.10 -9.32
C LEU A 51 16.03 0.89 -9.89
N TRP A 52 16.15 0.10 -10.96
CA TRP A 52 17.39 -0.10 -11.74
C TRP A 52 17.02 -0.22 -13.22
N PRO A 53 16.90 0.89 -13.96
CA PRO A 53 16.35 0.88 -15.33
C PRO A 53 17.21 0.11 -16.35
N GLU A 54 18.52 0.08 -16.13
CA GLU A 54 19.52 -0.50 -17.05
C GLU A 54 19.46 -2.03 -17.10
N ASP A 55 19.08 -2.67 -15.98
CA ASP A 55 18.98 -4.14 -15.90
C ASP A 55 17.73 -4.57 -15.14
N ARG A 56 16.84 -5.24 -15.86
CA ARG A 56 15.59 -5.75 -15.30
C ARG A 56 15.77 -6.78 -14.19
N ARG A 57 16.83 -7.60 -14.27
CA ARG A 57 17.09 -8.64 -13.27
C ARG A 57 17.58 -8.01 -11.98
N ILE A 58 18.51 -7.07 -12.08
CA ILE A 58 18.99 -6.30 -10.91
C ILE A 58 17.82 -5.55 -10.28
N ASN A 59 17.01 -4.85 -11.08
CA ASN A 59 15.79 -4.19 -10.61
C ASN A 59 14.88 -5.13 -9.81
N ASP A 60 14.62 -6.32 -10.34
CA ASP A 60 13.69 -7.27 -9.73
C ASP A 60 14.27 -7.90 -8.45
N VAL A 61 15.56 -8.18 -8.42
CA VAL A 61 16.26 -8.69 -7.22
C VAL A 61 16.27 -7.63 -6.12
N LEU A 62 16.68 -6.40 -6.44
CA LEU A 62 16.71 -5.30 -5.47
C LEU A 62 15.31 -5.02 -4.90
N GLY A 63 14.31 -4.87 -5.77
CA GLY A 63 12.93 -4.66 -5.36
C GLY A 63 12.40 -5.81 -4.47
N GLN A 64 12.73 -7.06 -4.80
CA GLN A 64 12.32 -8.21 -4.00
C GLN A 64 13.01 -8.23 -2.63
N VAL A 65 14.31 -7.95 -2.55
CA VAL A 65 15.03 -7.90 -1.26
C VAL A 65 14.43 -6.83 -0.33
N LEU A 66 14.05 -5.67 -0.89
CA LEU A 66 13.42 -4.59 -0.12
C LEU A 66 12.03 -4.99 0.41
N LEU A 67 11.29 -5.88 -0.28
CA LEU A 67 9.95 -6.32 0.10
C LEU A 67 9.94 -7.58 1.00
N LEU A 68 11.06 -8.27 1.20
CA LEU A 68 11.13 -9.48 2.05
C LEU A 68 10.62 -9.26 3.48
N PRO A 69 11.00 -8.15 4.19
CA PRO A 69 10.50 -7.91 5.53
C PRO A 69 8.97 -7.75 5.61
N LEU A 70 8.32 -7.39 4.51
CA LEU A 70 6.87 -7.17 4.40
C LEU A 70 6.10 -8.40 3.91
N LEU A 71 6.76 -9.54 3.72
CA LEU A 71 6.17 -10.77 3.19
C LEU A 71 5.48 -10.56 1.82
N LEU A 72 6.00 -9.66 1.01
CA LEU A 72 5.37 -9.23 -0.24
C LEU A 72 6.21 -9.63 -1.45
N PRO A 73 5.81 -10.64 -2.25
CA PRO A 73 6.48 -10.96 -3.52
C PRO A 73 6.31 -9.83 -4.53
N LEU A 74 7.41 -9.32 -5.08
CA LEU A 74 7.41 -8.23 -6.07
C LEU A 74 6.54 -8.54 -7.28
N ARG A 75 6.52 -9.79 -7.73
CA ARG A 75 5.75 -10.21 -8.90
C ARG A 75 4.24 -10.06 -8.69
N ILE A 76 3.73 -10.43 -7.51
CA ILE A 76 2.31 -10.25 -7.17
C ILE A 76 1.99 -8.77 -6.96
N HIS A 77 2.87 -8.04 -6.26
CA HIS A 77 2.73 -6.59 -6.07
C HIS A 77 2.66 -5.87 -7.42
N ARG A 78 3.60 -6.14 -8.32
CA ARG A 78 3.60 -5.57 -9.69
C ARG A 78 2.30 -5.85 -10.45
N LYS A 79 1.75 -7.05 -10.30
CA LYS A 79 0.52 -7.44 -11.00
C LYS A 79 -0.69 -6.66 -10.49
N ILE A 80 -0.84 -6.57 -9.17
CA ILE A 80 -1.91 -5.80 -8.51
C ILE A 80 -1.75 -4.30 -8.82
N HIS A 81 -0.52 -3.79 -8.75
CA HIS A 81 -0.23 -2.38 -8.98
C HIS A 81 -0.45 -1.95 -10.44
N ALA A 82 -0.09 -2.80 -11.41
CA ALA A 82 -0.42 -2.56 -12.81
C ALA A 82 -1.94 -2.54 -13.05
N PHE A 83 -2.70 -3.39 -12.36
CA PHE A 83 -4.16 -3.35 -12.40
C PHE A 83 -4.69 -2.05 -11.81
N HIS A 84 -4.15 -1.61 -10.67
CA HIS A 84 -4.49 -0.33 -10.05
C HIS A 84 -4.30 0.84 -11.03
N HIS A 85 -3.15 0.97 -11.70
CA HIS A 85 -2.93 2.02 -12.71
C HIS A 85 -3.91 1.97 -13.88
N GLY A 86 -4.30 0.78 -14.31
CA GLY A 86 -5.20 0.61 -15.47
C GLY A 86 -6.70 0.69 -15.15
N HIS A 87 -7.08 0.59 -13.87
CA HIS A 87 -8.48 0.43 -13.45
C HIS A 87 -8.87 1.29 -12.24
N ASN A 88 -7.95 2.12 -11.72
CA ASN A 88 -8.26 2.96 -10.58
C ASN A 88 -9.54 3.78 -10.82
N ARG A 89 -10.56 3.57 -9.98
CA ARG A 89 -11.86 4.26 -10.05
C ARG A 89 -12.52 4.26 -11.44
N ARG A 90 -12.25 3.22 -12.23
CA ARG A 90 -12.85 3.06 -13.55
C ARG A 90 -14.37 2.87 -13.46
N ASP A 91 -14.80 2.14 -12.46
CA ASP A 91 -16.18 1.89 -12.11
C ASP A 91 -16.37 1.89 -10.59
N VAL A 92 -17.60 2.00 -10.13
CA VAL A 92 -17.91 2.08 -8.70
C VAL A 92 -17.81 0.73 -7.98
N GLU A 93 -17.82 -0.39 -8.69
CA GLU A 93 -17.92 -1.72 -8.10
C GLU A 93 -16.56 -2.38 -7.83
N THR A 94 -15.55 -2.12 -8.66
CA THR A 94 -14.35 -2.98 -8.67
C THR A 94 -13.04 -2.29 -8.30
N SER A 95 -12.97 -0.98 -8.28
CA SER A 95 -11.67 -0.29 -8.26
C SER A 95 -11.54 0.88 -7.29
N ALA A 96 -12.52 1.07 -6.41
CA ALA A 96 -12.50 2.15 -5.42
C ALA A 96 -12.59 1.59 -3.99
N LEU A 97 -11.49 1.71 -3.23
CA LEU A 97 -11.43 1.20 -1.85
C LEU A 97 -12.33 1.99 -0.88
N ASP A 98 -12.67 3.23 -1.21
CA ASP A 98 -13.53 4.10 -0.42
C ASP A 98 -15.02 3.96 -0.75
N THR A 99 -15.41 2.96 -1.53
CA THR A 99 -16.77 2.86 -2.05
C THR A 99 -17.38 1.48 -1.77
N PHE A 100 -18.57 1.50 -1.18
CA PHE A 100 -19.41 0.34 -1.00
C PHE A 100 -20.68 0.47 -1.83
N VAL A 101 -20.89 -0.47 -2.73
CA VAL A 101 -22.08 -0.50 -3.59
C VAL A 101 -23.13 -1.41 -2.98
N VAL A 102 -24.37 -0.96 -2.94
CA VAL A 102 -25.52 -1.69 -2.35
C VAL A 102 -26.65 -1.70 -3.34
N GLN A 103 -27.24 -2.87 -3.57
CA GLN A 103 -28.50 -2.97 -4.29
C GLN A 103 -29.65 -2.56 -3.37
N GLY A 104 -30.44 -1.58 -3.80
CA GLY A 104 -31.49 -0.97 -2.97
C GLY A 104 -30.93 -0.06 -1.85
N ARG A 105 -31.77 0.22 -0.84
CA ARG A 105 -31.40 1.12 0.28
C ARG A 105 -30.42 0.47 1.25
N CYS A 106 -29.43 1.22 1.67
CA CYS A 106 -28.50 0.83 2.72
C CYS A 106 -29.11 1.03 4.10
N GLY A 107 -29.50 -0.07 4.75
CA GLY A 107 -30.02 -0.02 6.12
C GLY A 107 -28.98 0.48 7.14
N PRO A 108 -29.42 0.97 8.32
CA PRO A 108 -28.55 1.62 9.30
C PRO A 108 -27.42 0.70 9.82
N LEU A 109 -27.70 -0.57 10.08
CA LEU A 109 -26.68 -1.53 10.54
C LEU A 109 -25.61 -1.78 9.48
N ARG A 110 -26.00 -1.89 8.21
CA ARG A 110 -25.06 -2.06 7.10
C ARG A 110 -24.20 -0.80 6.91
N ARG A 111 -24.78 0.38 7.07
CA ARG A 111 -24.05 1.66 7.03
C ARG A 111 -23.00 1.73 8.15
N VAL A 112 -23.38 1.43 9.38
CA VAL A 112 -22.45 1.36 10.54
C VAL A 112 -21.33 0.35 10.25
N TRP A 113 -21.63 -0.80 9.69
CA TRP A 113 -20.66 -1.81 9.32
C TRP A 113 -19.65 -1.31 8.29
N TYR A 114 -20.10 -0.62 7.23
CA TYR A 114 -19.19 -0.06 6.22
C TYR A 114 -18.29 1.05 6.77
N PHE A 115 -18.82 1.89 7.66
CA PHE A 115 -18.02 2.89 8.37
C PHE A 115 -16.98 2.22 9.29
N ALA A 116 -17.35 1.17 10.02
CA ALA A 116 -16.42 0.42 10.85
C ALA A 116 -15.30 -0.22 10.01
N LEU A 117 -15.65 -0.88 8.90
CA LEU A 117 -14.65 -1.44 7.97
C LEU A 117 -13.71 -0.38 7.42
N TRP A 118 -14.24 0.79 7.06
CA TRP A 118 -13.43 1.91 6.57
C TRP A 118 -12.46 2.41 7.64
N TYR A 119 -12.95 2.71 8.84
CA TYR A 119 -12.08 3.23 9.90
C TYR A 119 -11.05 2.21 10.38
N LEU A 120 -11.41 0.94 10.49
CA LEU A 120 -10.44 -0.13 10.76
C LEU A 120 -9.44 -0.27 9.62
N GLY A 121 -9.90 -0.17 8.38
CA GLY A 121 -9.07 -0.21 7.19
C GLY A 121 -8.02 0.91 7.20
N VAL A 122 -8.46 2.15 7.30
CA VAL A 122 -7.61 3.35 7.17
C VAL A 122 -6.81 3.60 8.45
N PHE A 123 -7.46 3.65 9.61
CA PHE A 123 -6.88 4.22 10.84
C PHE A 123 -6.33 3.15 11.80
N ALA A 124 -6.64 1.87 11.61
CA ALA A 124 -6.10 0.78 12.41
C ALA A 124 -5.12 -0.15 11.64
N GLY A 125 -4.66 0.24 10.46
CA GLY A 125 -3.71 -0.55 9.68
C GLY A 125 -4.33 -1.67 8.85
N GLY A 126 -5.67 -1.73 8.77
CA GLY A 126 -6.41 -2.84 8.17
C GLY A 126 -6.19 -3.01 6.67
N TRP A 127 -5.91 -1.93 5.91
CA TRP A 127 -5.67 -2.05 4.46
C TRP A 127 -4.41 -2.85 4.13
N PHE A 128 -3.32 -2.67 4.88
CA PHE A 128 -2.15 -3.50 4.68
C PHE A 128 -2.39 -4.95 5.08
N LEU A 129 -3.03 -5.19 6.23
CA LEU A 129 -3.35 -6.53 6.69
C LEU A 129 -4.29 -7.26 5.71
N HIS A 130 -5.30 -6.56 5.18
CA HIS A 130 -6.17 -7.09 4.12
C HIS A 130 -5.36 -7.42 2.86
N SER A 131 -4.42 -6.56 2.46
CA SER A 131 -3.56 -6.81 1.30
C SER A 131 -2.68 -8.03 1.50
N LEU A 132 -2.09 -8.20 2.70
CA LEU A 132 -1.26 -9.35 3.04
C LEU A 132 -2.07 -10.65 3.03
N VAL A 133 -3.26 -10.67 3.63
CA VAL A 133 -4.18 -11.81 3.60
C VAL A 133 -4.57 -12.14 2.16
N SER A 134 -4.87 -11.15 1.34
CA SER A 134 -5.18 -11.33 -0.08
C SER A 134 -4.01 -11.93 -0.84
N VAL A 135 -2.77 -11.47 -0.58
CA VAL A 135 -1.56 -12.07 -1.18
C VAL A 135 -1.48 -13.56 -0.86
N VAL A 136 -1.66 -13.96 0.42
CA VAL A 136 -1.64 -15.36 0.84
C VAL A 136 -2.71 -16.16 0.10
N PHE A 137 -3.95 -15.66 0.03
CA PHE A 137 -5.02 -16.34 -0.71
C PHE A 137 -4.67 -16.53 -2.19
N PHE A 138 -4.15 -15.50 -2.87
CA PHE A 138 -3.80 -15.62 -4.29
C PHE A 138 -2.60 -16.54 -4.54
N LEU A 139 -1.73 -16.74 -3.55
CA LEU A 139 -0.64 -17.70 -3.64
C LEU A 139 -1.10 -19.15 -3.49
N VAL A 140 -2.12 -19.43 -2.67
CA VAL A 140 -2.56 -20.80 -2.33
C VAL A 140 -3.81 -21.24 -3.10
N LEU A 141 -4.68 -20.32 -3.53
CA LEU A 141 -5.88 -20.65 -4.29
C LEU A 141 -5.54 -21.28 -5.65
N PRO A 142 -6.37 -22.20 -6.16
CA PRO A 142 -6.28 -22.63 -7.56
C PRO A 142 -6.33 -21.42 -8.49
N LEU A 143 -5.44 -21.37 -9.48
CA LEU A 143 -5.27 -20.22 -10.35
C LEU A 143 -6.59 -19.74 -11.00
N ARG A 144 -7.46 -20.69 -11.40
CA ARG A 144 -8.78 -20.38 -11.99
C ARG A 144 -9.68 -19.62 -10.99
N VAL A 145 -9.57 -19.95 -9.69
CA VAL A 145 -10.34 -19.27 -8.63
C VAL A 145 -9.75 -17.88 -8.40
N ALA A 146 -8.43 -17.75 -8.27
CA ALA A 146 -7.76 -16.46 -8.11
C ALA A 146 -8.13 -15.48 -9.24
N GLN A 147 -8.19 -15.96 -10.50
CA GLN A 147 -8.57 -15.16 -11.66
C GLN A 147 -10.05 -14.75 -11.69
N ARG A 148 -10.95 -15.53 -11.05
CA ARG A 148 -12.37 -15.17 -10.90
C ARG A 148 -12.57 -14.15 -9.79
N VAL A 149 -11.82 -14.31 -8.67
CA VAL A 149 -11.94 -13.43 -7.51
C VAL A 149 -11.38 -12.03 -7.80
N SER A 150 -10.27 -11.96 -8.56
CA SER A 150 -9.68 -10.66 -8.90
C SER A 150 -9.25 -10.60 -10.37
N PRO A 151 -9.82 -9.64 -11.12
CA PRO A 151 -9.44 -9.41 -12.51
C PRO A 151 -7.97 -8.99 -12.68
N ALA A 152 -7.31 -8.53 -11.61
CA ALA A 152 -5.87 -8.25 -11.62
C ALA A 152 -5.05 -9.47 -12.03
N PHE A 153 -5.50 -10.70 -11.76
CA PHE A 153 -4.78 -11.92 -12.08
C PHE A 153 -5.12 -12.51 -13.46
N LYS A 154 -5.92 -11.83 -14.25
CA LYS A 154 -6.19 -12.24 -15.63
C LYS A 154 -4.86 -12.39 -16.41
N GLY A 155 -4.68 -13.55 -17.06
CA GLY A 155 -3.46 -13.87 -17.80
C GLY A 155 -2.26 -14.29 -16.94
N TRP A 156 -2.42 -14.39 -15.60
CA TRP A 156 -1.38 -14.94 -14.74
C TRP A 156 -1.22 -16.45 -14.96
N ARG A 157 0.00 -16.96 -14.90
CA ARG A 157 0.31 -18.36 -15.19
C ARG A 157 0.72 -19.08 -13.90
N ARG A 158 0.56 -20.40 -13.88
CA ARG A 158 0.96 -21.24 -12.73
C ARG A 158 2.43 -21.03 -12.33
N ARG A 159 3.33 -20.85 -13.30
CA ARG A 159 4.74 -20.53 -13.02
C ARG A 159 4.92 -19.21 -12.25
N ASP A 160 4.07 -18.20 -12.50
CA ASP A 160 4.16 -16.90 -11.83
C ASP A 160 3.68 -17.02 -10.38
N GLN A 161 2.62 -17.84 -10.16
CA GLN A 161 2.11 -18.15 -8.83
C GLN A 161 3.15 -18.94 -8.01
N LEU A 162 3.74 -20.00 -8.59
CA LEU A 162 4.74 -20.81 -7.91
C LEU A 162 6.01 -20.02 -7.59
N ALA A 163 6.49 -19.19 -8.51
CA ALA A 163 7.63 -18.31 -8.24
C ALA A 163 7.33 -17.31 -7.11
N SER A 164 6.12 -16.75 -7.07
CA SER A 164 5.72 -15.86 -5.98
C SER A 164 5.58 -16.60 -4.66
N LEU A 165 5.04 -17.82 -4.68
CA LEU A 165 4.94 -18.68 -3.49
C LEU A 165 6.33 -19.04 -2.94
N ALA A 166 7.29 -19.35 -3.80
CA ALA A 166 8.67 -19.63 -3.39
C ALA A 166 9.31 -18.42 -2.71
N VAL A 167 9.14 -17.24 -3.29
CA VAL A 167 9.63 -15.98 -2.69
C VAL A 167 8.94 -15.67 -1.36
N PHE A 168 7.64 -15.88 -1.26
CA PHE A 168 6.90 -15.75 0.00
C PHE A 168 7.43 -16.72 1.06
N GLY A 169 7.73 -17.97 0.65
CA GLY A 169 8.36 -18.99 1.51
C GLY A 169 9.73 -18.56 2.03
N VAL A 170 10.56 -17.92 1.18
CA VAL A 170 11.86 -17.34 1.60
C VAL A 170 11.66 -16.23 2.62
N ALA A 171 10.70 -15.31 2.37
CA ALA A 171 10.39 -14.24 3.31
C ALA A 171 9.88 -14.77 4.65
N LEU A 172 8.98 -15.76 4.62
CA LEU A 172 8.49 -16.43 5.83
C LEU A 172 9.62 -17.16 6.57
N ALA A 173 10.50 -17.87 5.86
CA ALA A 173 11.66 -18.52 6.44
C ALA A 173 12.61 -17.54 7.14
N LEU A 174 12.80 -16.33 6.59
CA LEU A 174 13.54 -15.25 7.24
C LEU A 174 12.90 -14.86 8.58
N HIS A 175 11.58 -14.65 8.61
CA HIS A 175 10.85 -14.34 9.85
C HIS A 175 10.97 -15.45 10.88
N LEU A 176 10.78 -16.70 10.46
CA LEU A 176 10.90 -17.87 11.34
C LEU A 176 12.34 -18.07 11.85
N ALA A 177 13.35 -17.85 11.00
CA ALA A 177 14.75 -17.98 11.39
C ALA A 177 15.13 -16.94 12.47
N ILE A 178 14.64 -15.70 12.35
CA ILE A 178 14.85 -14.68 13.38
C ILE A 178 14.12 -15.06 14.68
N GLY A 179 12.87 -15.50 14.58
CA GLY A 179 12.07 -15.89 15.75
C GLY A 179 12.65 -17.11 16.47
N TRP A 180 13.12 -18.09 15.72
CA TRP A 180 13.70 -19.31 16.29
C TRP A 180 15.14 -19.10 16.78
N GLY A 181 15.99 -18.43 15.99
CA GLY A 181 17.41 -18.26 16.33
C GLY A 181 17.66 -17.21 17.42
N PHE A 182 16.81 -16.17 17.52
CA PHE A 182 17.00 -15.05 18.46
C PHE A 182 15.85 -14.89 19.46
N GLY A 183 14.81 -15.71 19.37
CA GLY A 183 13.63 -15.69 20.23
C GLY A 183 12.51 -14.78 19.74
N ALA A 184 11.26 -15.11 20.17
CA ALA A 184 10.04 -14.42 19.74
C ALA A 184 10.04 -12.92 20.09
N ARG A 185 10.63 -12.53 21.24
CA ARG A 185 10.76 -11.12 21.63
C ARG A 185 11.61 -10.35 20.63
N THR A 186 12.78 -10.90 20.25
CA THR A 186 13.66 -10.27 19.25
C THR A 186 12.96 -10.13 17.90
N TRP A 187 12.27 -11.18 17.44
CA TRP A 187 11.46 -11.10 16.23
C TRP A 187 10.39 -10.03 16.32
N ALA A 188 9.68 -9.94 17.43
CA ALA A 188 8.63 -8.94 17.64
C ALA A 188 9.19 -7.51 17.57
N LEU A 189 10.37 -7.25 18.14
CA LEU A 189 11.02 -5.93 18.14
C LEU A 189 11.63 -5.55 16.79
N LEU A 190 12.13 -6.54 16.03
CA LEU A 190 12.81 -6.29 14.75
C LEU A 190 11.86 -6.25 13.55
N LEU A 191 10.79 -7.05 13.56
CA LEU A 191 9.88 -7.22 12.42
C LEU A 191 8.41 -7.10 12.81
N GLY A 192 7.96 -7.77 13.88
CA GLY A 192 6.54 -7.86 14.24
C GLY A 192 5.90 -6.49 14.50
N TRP A 193 6.33 -5.79 15.53
CA TRP A 193 5.83 -4.45 15.87
C TRP A 193 6.15 -3.40 14.82
N PRO A 194 7.38 -3.34 14.22
CA PRO A 194 7.64 -2.46 13.09
C PRO A 194 6.73 -2.69 11.90
N MET A 195 6.36 -3.94 11.59
CA MET A 195 5.43 -4.25 10.51
C MET A 195 4.00 -3.79 10.83
N LEU A 196 3.57 -3.84 12.09
CA LEU A 196 2.28 -3.25 12.50
C LEU A 196 2.30 -1.72 12.41
N ALA A 197 3.39 -1.07 12.84
CA ALA A 197 3.57 0.37 12.66
C ALA A 197 3.63 0.77 11.18
N PHE A 198 4.26 -0.05 10.34
CA PHE A 198 4.21 0.10 8.88
C PHE A 198 2.78 -0.07 8.36
N ALA A 199 2.04 -1.10 8.80
CA ALA A 199 0.67 -1.35 8.38
C ALA A 199 -0.23 -0.16 8.67
N TRP A 200 -0.08 0.46 9.83
CA TRP A 200 -0.78 1.68 10.19
C TRP A 200 -0.41 2.85 9.27
N CYS A 201 0.87 3.14 9.11
CA CYS A 201 1.37 4.21 8.24
C CYS A 201 0.93 4.02 6.77
N TYR A 202 1.10 2.82 6.24
CA TYR A 202 0.67 2.45 4.89
C TYR A 202 -0.83 2.67 4.69
N SER A 203 -1.64 2.19 5.62
CA SER A 203 -3.10 2.27 5.51
C SER A 203 -3.62 3.70 5.54
N LEU A 204 -3.00 4.57 6.35
CA LEU A 204 -3.31 6.00 6.36
C LEU A 204 -3.02 6.68 5.02
N LEU A 205 -1.95 6.27 4.33
CA LEU A 205 -1.40 6.97 3.18
C LEU A 205 -1.77 6.37 1.84
N VAL A 206 -2.08 5.06 1.79
CA VAL A 206 -2.24 4.33 0.51
C VAL A 206 -3.34 4.90 -0.37
N TYR A 207 -4.39 5.49 0.23
CA TYR A 207 -5.56 5.93 -0.52
C TYR A 207 -5.80 7.45 -0.50
N ILE A 208 -4.99 8.26 0.19
CA ILE A 208 -5.16 9.72 0.26
C ILE A 208 -5.13 10.40 -1.11
N TYR A 209 -4.47 9.80 -2.08
CA TYR A 209 -4.35 10.32 -3.44
C TYR A 209 -5.58 10.04 -4.31
N HIS A 210 -6.41 9.08 -3.93
CA HIS A 210 -7.55 8.58 -4.69
C HIS A 210 -8.89 8.80 -3.99
N TYR A 211 -8.86 9.03 -2.66
CA TYR A 211 -10.06 9.17 -1.86
C TYR A 211 -10.95 10.31 -2.38
N ASP A 212 -12.24 10.01 -2.61
CA ASP A 212 -13.25 10.99 -3.05
C ASP A 212 -12.88 11.72 -4.36
N THR A 213 -12.20 11.02 -5.31
CA THR A 213 -12.00 11.49 -6.69
C THR A 213 -13.06 10.89 -7.61
N ASP A 214 -13.14 11.38 -8.85
CA ASP A 214 -14.14 10.96 -9.84
C ASP A 214 -14.04 9.47 -10.22
N TYR A 215 -15.04 9.00 -10.92
CA TYR A 215 -15.11 7.68 -11.55
C TYR A 215 -15.21 7.81 -13.07
N GLY A 216 -14.80 6.77 -13.78
CA GLY A 216 -14.98 6.68 -15.21
C GLY A 216 -13.76 6.18 -16.00
N PRO A 217 -13.78 6.27 -17.33
CA PRO A 217 -12.74 5.70 -18.20
C PRO A 217 -11.39 6.44 -18.12
N ALA A 218 -11.37 7.69 -17.67
CA ALA A 218 -10.17 8.53 -17.57
C ALA A 218 -9.34 8.21 -16.32
N VAL A 219 -9.09 6.92 -16.04
CA VAL A 219 -8.49 6.37 -14.79
C VAL A 219 -7.22 7.08 -14.33
N ARG A 220 -6.40 7.59 -15.28
CA ARG A 220 -5.15 8.31 -14.98
C ARG A 220 -5.37 9.67 -14.32
N HIS A 221 -6.58 10.20 -14.36
CA HIS A 221 -6.95 11.51 -13.81
C HIS A 221 -7.79 11.41 -12.54
N HIS A 222 -8.24 10.19 -12.15
CA HIS A 222 -8.95 9.95 -10.89
C HIS A 222 -7.97 9.83 -9.71
N VAL A 223 -7.18 10.88 -9.55
CA VAL A 223 -6.04 10.94 -8.63
C VAL A 223 -5.67 12.39 -8.40
N ARG A 224 -4.98 12.68 -7.31
CA ARG A 224 -4.45 14.00 -6.98
C ARG A 224 -2.97 13.95 -6.62
N SER A 225 -2.28 15.07 -6.75
CA SER A 225 -0.98 15.31 -6.15
C SER A 225 -1.16 16.12 -4.87
N LEU A 226 -0.34 15.84 -3.85
CA LEU A 226 -0.38 16.54 -2.58
C LEU A 226 0.92 17.30 -2.36
N ARG A 227 0.84 18.48 -1.72
CA ARG A 227 2.02 19.26 -1.33
C ARG A 227 2.54 18.72 0.01
N PRO A 228 3.69 18.07 0.07
CA PRO A 228 4.26 17.60 1.32
C PRO A 228 5.07 18.73 1.99
N HIS A 229 5.15 18.70 3.31
CA HIS A 229 6.21 19.39 4.02
C HIS A 229 7.58 18.81 3.62
N ARG A 230 8.67 19.58 3.74
CA ARG A 230 10.02 19.16 3.30
C ARG A 230 10.44 17.79 3.83
N LEU A 231 10.17 17.49 5.09
CA LEU A 231 10.48 16.19 5.69
C LEU A 231 9.62 15.06 5.08
N ALA A 232 8.34 15.32 4.83
CA ALA A 232 7.46 14.35 4.19
C ALA A 232 7.84 14.13 2.72
N ALA A 233 8.26 15.18 2.00
CA ALA A 233 8.78 15.06 0.64
C ALA A 233 10.02 14.17 0.58
N TRP A 234 10.97 14.41 1.48
CA TRP A 234 12.16 13.58 1.61
C TRP A 234 11.82 12.14 1.96
N TRP A 235 10.89 11.90 2.90
CA TRP A 235 10.50 10.57 3.34
C TRP A 235 9.73 9.80 2.27
N LEU A 236 8.81 10.46 1.53
CA LEU A 236 8.00 9.88 0.47
C LEU A 236 8.70 9.83 -0.89
N LEU A 237 9.93 10.37 -1.03
CA LEU A 237 10.68 10.34 -2.29
C LEU A 237 9.89 10.94 -3.48
N GLY A 238 9.21 12.07 -3.29
CA GLY A 238 8.42 12.69 -4.35
C GLY A 238 7.13 11.95 -4.72
N PHE A 239 6.80 10.83 -4.08
CA PHE A 239 5.59 10.05 -4.36
C PHE A 239 4.29 10.83 -4.13
N SER A 240 4.37 11.98 -3.44
CA SER A 240 3.28 12.95 -3.30
C SER A 240 2.85 13.58 -4.64
N ASP A 241 3.70 13.52 -5.69
CA ASP A 241 3.35 13.89 -7.06
C ASP A 241 2.62 12.76 -7.79
N HIS A 242 1.62 12.19 -7.11
CA HIS A 242 0.97 10.96 -7.48
C HIS A 242 0.13 11.06 -8.77
N ALA A 243 -0.44 12.24 -9.06
CA ALA A 243 -1.11 12.47 -10.34
C ALA A 243 -0.13 12.39 -11.52
N THR A 244 1.09 12.92 -11.37
CA THR A 244 2.16 12.79 -12.37
C THR A 244 2.56 11.32 -12.54
N HIS A 245 2.68 10.57 -11.44
CA HIS A 245 2.98 9.15 -11.44
C HIS A 245 1.89 8.33 -12.16
N HIS A 246 0.61 8.61 -11.93
CA HIS A 246 -0.50 7.94 -12.64
C HIS A 246 -0.58 8.29 -14.11
N ARG A 247 -0.24 9.55 -14.47
CA ARG A 247 -0.22 9.99 -15.87
C ARG A 247 0.85 9.24 -16.67
N ASP A 248 2.05 9.13 -16.10
CA ASP A 248 3.16 8.36 -16.68
C ASP A 248 3.94 7.57 -15.61
N PRO A 249 3.54 6.33 -15.33
CA PRO A 249 4.20 5.47 -14.35
C PRO A 249 5.60 5.00 -14.79
N LYS A 250 6.07 5.40 -15.97
CA LYS A 250 7.43 5.15 -16.43
C LYS A 250 8.42 6.24 -15.99
N LEU A 251 7.94 7.36 -15.47
CA LEU A 251 8.80 8.39 -14.90
C LEU A 251 9.39 7.90 -13.58
N PRO A 252 10.72 7.99 -13.38
CA PRO A 252 11.31 7.66 -12.10
C PRO A 252 10.91 8.70 -11.04
N TRP A 253 10.83 8.28 -9.79
CA TRP A 253 10.38 9.10 -8.67
C TRP A 253 11.05 10.47 -8.54
N TYR A 254 12.34 10.57 -8.87
CA TYR A 254 13.13 11.80 -8.74
C TYR A 254 12.83 12.84 -9.83
N THR A 255 12.09 12.49 -10.88
CA THR A 255 11.66 13.43 -11.94
C THR A 255 10.20 13.86 -11.81
N LEU A 256 9.41 13.24 -10.93
CA LEU A 256 7.97 13.49 -10.85
C LEU A 256 7.63 14.95 -10.58
N ALA A 257 8.36 15.61 -9.67
CA ALA A 257 8.12 17.01 -9.32
C ALA A 257 8.38 17.97 -10.49
N GLU A 258 9.40 17.69 -11.31
CA GLU A 258 9.77 18.49 -12.48
C GLU A 258 8.76 18.33 -13.64
N GLN A 259 8.13 17.16 -13.71
CA GLN A 259 7.15 16.80 -14.72
C GLN A 259 5.70 17.04 -14.27
N ARG A 260 5.52 17.76 -13.14
CA ARG A 260 4.19 18.06 -12.62
C ARG A 260 3.45 18.97 -13.58
N GLU A 261 2.22 18.56 -13.93
CA GLU A 261 1.25 19.34 -14.66
C GLU A 261 -0.07 19.38 -13.91
N PRO A 262 -0.86 20.46 -14.04
CA PRO A 262 -2.20 20.48 -13.48
C PRO A 262 -3.07 19.40 -14.13
N LEU A 263 -4.07 18.93 -13.38
CA LEU A 263 -5.09 18.06 -13.95
C LEU A 263 -5.85 18.80 -15.06
N PRO A 264 -6.34 18.09 -16.09
CA PRO A 264 -7.24 18.64 -17.11
C PRO A 264 -8.43 19.35 -16.46
N ALA A 265 -9.00 20.36 -17.13
CA ALA A 265 -10.05 21.23 -16.58
C ALA A 265 -11.24 20.42 -16.04
N GLU A 266 -11.63 19.37 -16.78
CA GLU A 266 -12.73 18.46 -16.43
C GLU A 266 -12.48 17.59 -15.20
N HIS A 267 -11.22 17.50 -14.74
CA HIS A 267 -10.82 16.67 -13.58
C HIS A 267 -10.24 17.51 -12.42
N ARG A 268 -10.30 18.84 -12.50
CA ARG A 268 -9.75 19.75 -11.47
C ARG A 268 -10.37 19.54 -10.10
N ASP A 269 -11.61 19.10 -10.05
CA ASP A 269 -12.31 18.80 -8.80
C ASP A 269 -11.67 17.63 -8.03
N ASN A 270 -10.87 16.80 -8.65
CA ASN A 270 -10.10 15.80 -7.94
C ASN A 270 -9.01 16.41 -7.05
N GLN A 271 -8.57 17.64 -7.30
CA GLN A 271 -7.58 18.38 -6.52
C GLN A 271 -8.19 19.19 -5.36
N LYS A 272 -9.31 18.73 -4.75
CA LYS A 272 -10.03 19.42 -3.65
C LYS A 272 -9.20 19.67 -2.40
N VAL A 273 -8.20 18.82 -2.14
CA VAL A 273 -7.25 18.97 -1.04
C VAL A 273 -5.83 19.02 -1.55
N GLU A 274 -4.99 19.85 -0.92
CA GLU A 274 -3.63 20.08 -1.41
C GLU A 274 -2.55 19.49 -0.53
N THR A 275 -2.82 19.20 0.76
CA THR A 275 -1.81 18.74 1.70
C THR A 275 -2.09 17.32 2.18
N ILE A 276 -1.02 16.60 2.56
CA ILE A 276 -1.13 15.26 3.13
C ILE A 276 -2.01 15.26 4.38
N ALA A 277 -1.83 16.23 5.28
CA ALA A 277 -2.61 16.31 6.50
C ALA A 277 -4.11 16.52 6.19
N ALA A 278 -4.45 17.44 5.26
CA ALA A 278 -5.84 17.65 4.86
C ALA A 278 -6.44 16.40 4.20
N ALA A 279 -5.66 15.67 3.39
CA ALA A 279 -6.10 14.43 2.74
C ALA A 279 -6.34 13.29 3.76
N ILE A 280 -5.49 13.18 4.78
CA ILE A 280 -5.71 12.22 5.89
C ILE A 280 -7.00 12.58 6.64
N LEU A 281 -7.19 13.87 7.01
CA LEU A 281 -8.38 14.34 7.71
C LEU A 281 -9.65 14.18 6.86
N GLN A 282 -9.56 14.34 5.53
CA GLN A 282 -10.67 14.10 4.63
C GLN A 282 -11.22 12.68 4.74
N GLN A 283 -10.37 11.68 4.95
CA GLN A 283 -10.77 10.27 5.12
C GLN A 283 -11.64 10.03 6.38
N LEU A 284 -11.66 10.98 7.34
CA LEU A 284 -12.57 10.94 8.49
C LEU A 284 -14.05 11.10 8.10
N ARG A 285 -14.35 11.56 6.89
CA ARG A 285 -15.73 11.59 6.36
C ARG A 285 -16.33 10.19 6.20
N GLY A 286 -15.50 9.14 6.17
CA GLY A 286 -15.93 7.77 5.97
C GLY A 286 -15.98 7.36 4.51
N PRO A 287 -16.55 6.19 4.21
CA PRO A 287 -16.64 5.68 2.85
C PRO A 287 -17.81 6.28 2.09
N ASN A 288 -17.72 6.26 0.75
CA ASN A 288 -18.85 6.48 -0.13
C ASN A 288 -19.75 5.24 -0.14
N ILE A 289 -21.06 5.43 0.06
CA ILE A 289 -22.05 4.35 -0.07
C ILE A 289 -22.96 4.70 -1.24
N ILE A 290 -22.88 3.89 -2.30
CA ILE A 290 -23.67 4.06 -3.51
C ILE A 290 -24.81 3.05 -3.47
N GLU A 291 -26.04 3.57 -3.46
CA GLU A 291 -27.26 2.79 -3.54
C GLU A 291 -27.69 2.72 -5.01
N LEU A 292 -27.64 1.51 -5.57
CA LEU A 292 -28.13 1.29 -6.94
C LEU A 292 -29.62 0.92 -6.87
N ASP A 293 -30.40 1.41 -7.82
CA ASP A 293 -31.77 0.96 -7.98
C ASP A 293 -31.80 -0.56 -8.12
N ALA A 294 -32.70 -1.22 -7.39
CA ALA A 294 -32.94 -2.63 -7.57
C ALA A 294 -33.21 -2.85 -9.05
N ARG A 295 -32.36 -3.62 -9.75
CA ARG A 295 -32.65 -3.97 -11.13
C ARG A 295 -34.06 -4.56 -11.14
N ALA A 296 -34.95 -3.90 -11.89
CA ALA A 296 -36.18 -4.54 -12.26
C ALA A 296 -35.77 -5.76 -13.10
N ASP A 297 -35.77 -6.94 -12.47
CA ASP A 297 -35.59 -8.19 -13.18
C ASP A 297 -36.77 -8.32 -14.16
N SER A 298 -36.48 -7.94 -15.42
CA SER A 298 -37.37 -8.14 -16.56
C SER A 298 -37.01 -9.43 -17.25
#